data_1bd56dcca5176141862d220874e5e85c
#
_entry.id   1bd56dcca5176141862d220874e5e85c
#
_cell.length_a   1.000
_cell.length_b   1.000
_cell.length_c   1.000
_cell.angle_alpha   90.00
_cell.angle_beta   90.00
_cell.angle_gamma   90.00
#
_symmetry.space_group_name_H-M   'P 1'
#
loop_
_entity.id
_entity.type
_entity.pdbx_description
1 polymer ?
#
loop_
_entity_poly.entity_id
_entity_poly.type
_entity_poly.pdbx_seq_one_letter_code
_entity_poly.pdbx_strand_id
1 'polypeptide(L)'
;LMASERKGDCEYYTIFDENGKFDLNDFSEKIFKLAEKQENVVVIINDPCQNPTGYKLTIDEWKSVLNIFEKATEKANIILINDIAYIDFDDRNEEEKKEYRNLFKNLSSKILVIFAFSLSKSLTSYGLRVGAQLALSSDKKVIEEFEKANSYSCRSTWSNISRGGMKMFSDIVLNEEKYKLLKEEREMYRLLIKERAD
;
A
#
# COMPACT_ATOMS: atom_id res chain seq x y z
N LEU A 1 14.30 -9.97 4.07
CA LEU A 1 14.36 -11.43 3.99
C LEU A 1 14.06 -11.96 2.58
N MET A 2 12.94 -11.59 1.95
CA MET A 2 12.61 -12.10 0.60
C MET A 2 13.55 -11.61 -0.51
N ALA A 3 14.09 -10.40 -0.43
CA ALA A 3 15.00 -9.87 -1.43
C ALA A 3 16.37 -10.56 -1.38
N SER A 4 16.88 -10.87 -0.19
CA SER A 4 18.16 -11.54 0.00
C SER A 4 18.16 -13.00 -0.54
N GLU A 5 17.02 -13.69 -0.44
CA GLU A 5 16.89 -15.05 -0.96
C GLU A 5 16.88 -15.10 -2.50
N ARG A 6 16.47 -13.99 -3.16
CA ARG A 6 16.42 -13.88 -4.63
C ARG A 6 17.58 -13.06 -5.22
N LYS A 7 18.65 -12.83 -4.46
CA LYS A 7 19.83 -12.02 -4.86
C LYS A 7 19.47 -10.58 -5.26
N GLY A 8 18.41 -10.03 -4.68
CA GLY A 8 18.04 -8.62 -4.83
C GLY A 8 18.68 -7.79 -3.72
N ASP A 9 19.31 -6.69 -4.06
CA ASP A 9 19.79 -5.71 -3.09
C ASP A 9 18.61 -4.82 -2.64
N CYS A 10 18.60 -4.46 -1.34
CA CYS A 10 17.65 -3.51 -0.80
C CYS A 10 18.38 -2.21 -0.46
N GLU A 11 17.92 -1.11 -1.04
CA GLU A 11 18.28 0.23 -0.60
C GLU A 11 17.21 0.71 0.39
N TYR A 12 17.64 1.42 1.43
CA TYR A 12 16.75 2.00 2.43
C TYR A 12 16.79 3.52 2.30
N TYR A 13 15.63 4.13 2.40
CA TYR A 13 15.51 5.58 2.51
C TYR A 13 15.15 5.98 3.94
N THR A 14 15.61 7.15 4.34
CA THR A 14 15.27 7.76 5.61
C THR A 14 13.83 8.23 5.58
N ILE A 15 13.05 7.85 6.60
CA ILE A 15 11.62 8.22 6.64
C ILE A 15 11.46 9.70 7.00
N PHE A 16 12.23 10.19 7.97
CA PHE A 16 12.06 11.53 8.51
C PHE A 16 13.29 12.41 8.26
N ASP A 17 13.01 13.62 7.84
CA ASP A 17 13.98 14.70 7.85
C ASP A 17 14.21 15.24 9.29
N GLU A 18 15.09 16.24 9.44
CA GLU A 18 15.38 16.89 10.72
C GLU A 18 14.18 17.60 11.37
N ASN A 19 13.10 17.84 10.61
CA ASN A 19 11.86 18.46 11.07
C ASN A 19 10.75 17.42 11.37
N GLY A 20 11.06 16.13 11.27
CA GLY A 20 10.11 15.04 11.48
C GLY A 20 9.09 14.85 10.36
N LYS A 21 9.35 15.41 9.18
CA LYS A 21 8.54 15.22 7.97
C LYS A 21 9.15 14.14 7.09
N PHE A 22 8.37 13.63 6.14
CA PHE A 22 8.88 12.65 5.18
C PHE A 22 10.08 13.21 4.41
N ASP A 23 11.22 12.51 4.45
CA ASP A 23 12.46 12.95 3.79
C ASP A 23 12.40 12.74 2.28
N LEU A 24 11.78 13.71 1.60
CA LEU A 24 11.67 13.72 0.15
C LEU A 24 13.03 13.82 -0.57
N ASN A 25 14.06 14.36 0.08
CA ASN A 25 15.37 14.52 -0.52
C ASN A 25 16.08 13.17 -0.61
N ASP A 26 16.24 12.47 0.52
CA ASP A 26 16.84 11.13 0.51
C ASP A 26 16.02 10.16 -0.34
N PHE A 27 14.70 10.22 -0.24
CA PHE A 27 13.81 9.40 -1.05
C PHE A 27 14.04 9.61 -2.55
N SER A 28 14.06 10.87 -3.01
CA SER A 28 14.26 11.18 -4.43
C SER A 28 15.64 10.77 -4.95
N GLU A 29 16.69 11.01 -4.15
CA GLU A 29 18.04 10.59 -4.50
C GLU A 29 18.14 9.09 -4.73
N LYS A 30 17.55 8.28 -3.82
CA LYS A 30 17.52 6.82 -3.94
C LYS A 30 16.76 6.37 -5.17
N ILE A 31 15.58 6.95 -5.44
CA ILE A 31 14.77 6.58 -6.60
C ILE A 31 15.51 6.87 -7.90
N PHE A 32 16.07 8.06 -8.07
CA PHE A 32 16.80 8.42 -9.30
C PHE A 32 18.07 7.58 -9.48
N LYS A 33 18.82 7.35 -8.41
CA LYS A 33 20.00 6.46 -8.44
C LYS A 33 19.66 5.04 -8.90
N LEU A 34 18.52 4.49 -8.44
CA LEU A 34 18.07 3.16 -8.86
C LEU A 34 17.56 3.17 -10.29
N ALA A 35 16.80 4.19 -10.70
CA ALA A 35 16.29 4.33 -12.06
C ALA A 35 17.39 4.43 -13.14
N GLU A 36 18.57 4.93 -12.77
CA GLU A 36 19.74 4.94 -13.67
C GLU A 36 20.42 3.58 -13.80
N LYS A 37 20.21 2.67 -12.84
CA LYS A 37 20.94 1.40 -12.77
C LYS A 37 20.13 0.19 -13.25
N GLN A 38 18.82 0.29 -13.26
CA GLN A 38 17.95 -0.85 -13.55
C GLN A 38 16.67 -0.42 -14.27
N GLU A 39 16.13 -1.31 -15.08
CA GLU A 39 14.93 -1.07 -15.88
C GLU A 39 13.66 -0.96 -15.03
N ASN A 40 13.59 -1.68 -13.90
CA ASN A 40 12.43 -1.71 -13.03
C ASN A 40 12.84 -1.38 -11.60
N VAL A 41 12.22 -0.36 -11.01
CA VAL A 41 12.43 0.06 -9.62
C VAL A 41 11.21 -0.31 -8.79
N VAL A 42 11.39 -1.18 -7.80
CA VAL A 42 10.34 -1.55 -6.85
C VAL A 42 10.48 -0.70 -5.60
N VAL A 43 9.42 -0.03 -5.22
CA VAL A 43 9.35 0.84 -4.03
C VAL A 43 8.26 0.34 -3.11
N ILE A 44 8.57 0.19 -1.83
CA ILE A 44 7.59 -0.21 -0.80
C ILE A 44 7.37 0.97 0.14
N ILE A 45 6.12 1.42 0.25
CA ILE A 45 5.71 2.44 1.21
C ILE A 45 4.59 1.84 2.06
N ASN A 46 4.75 1.86 3.38
CA ASN A 46 3.71 1.48 4.32
C ASN A 46 2.99 2.77 4.76
N ASP A 47 1.83 3.05 4.16
CA ASP A 47 1.00 4.23 4.43
C ASP A 47 -0.48 3.92 4.10
N PRO A 48 -1.42 4.37 4.94
CA PRO A 48 -1.28 5.19 6.14
C PRO A 48 -0.87 4.41 7.40
N CYS A 49 -0.50 5.16 8.46
CA CYS A 49 -0.18 4.63 9.78
C CYS A 49 1.00 3.65 9.76
N GLN A 50 2.14 4.12 9.23
CA GLN A 50 3.38 3.36 9.09
C GLN A 50 3.77 2.63 10.39
N ASN A 51 4.07 1.36 10.29
CA ASN A 51 4.53 0.57 11.42
C ASN A 51 6.09 0.60 11.49
N PRO A 52 6.72 1.09 12.59
CA PRO A 52 6.12 1.30 13.92
C PRO A 52 5.79 2.76 14.27
N THR A 53 6.03 3.72 13.39
CA THR A 53 6.00 5.15 13.74
C THR A 53 4.60 5.75 13.84
N GLY A 54 3.59 5.10 13.26
CA GLY A 54 2.24 5.66 13.13
C GLY A 54 2.15 6.79 12.10
N TYR A 55 3.27 7.15 11.45
CA TYR A 55 3.31 8.24 10.49
C TYR A 55 2.35 8.01 9.31
N LYS A 56 1.81 9.11 8.83
CA LYS A 56 0.91 9.14 7.68
C LYS A 56 1.37 10.26 6.76
N LEU A 57 1.69 9.95 5.52
CA LEU A 57 2.04 10.95 4.53
C LEU A 57 0.86 11.90 4.30
N THR A 58 1.15 13.19 4.28
CA THR A 58 0.18 14.20 3.88
C THR A 58 -0.14 14.06 2.38
N ILE A 59 -1.23 14.68 1.95
CA ILE A 59 -1.60 14.71 0.53
C ILE A 59 -0.50 15.35 -0.32
N ASP A 60 0.15 16.41 0.19
CA ASP A 60 1.21 17.12 -0.53
C ASP A 60 2.52 16.30 -0.59
N GLU A 61 2.86 15.54 0.45
CA GLU A 61 3.96 14.60 0.41
C GLU A 61 3.70 13.49 -0.61
N TRP A 62 2.49 12.95 -0.66
CA TRP A 62 2.10 12.00 -1.69
C TRP A 62 2.20 12.57 -3.10
N LYS A 63 1.72 13.81 -3.33
CA LYS A 63 1.88 14.50 -4.62
C LYS A 63 3.36 14.60 -5.01
N SER A 64 4.21 14.91 -4.04
CA SER A 64 5.66 15.00 -4.25
C SER A 64 6.28 13.65 -4.58
N VAL A 65 5.91 12.58 -3.85
CA VAL A 65 6.34 11.20 -4.12
C VAL A 65 5.94 10.77 -5.53
N LEU A 66 4.70 11.00 -5.92
CA LEU A 66 4.22 10.63 -7.26
C LEU A 66 4.90 11.45 -8.36
N ASN A 67 5.19 12.72 -8.13
CA ASN A 67 5.97 13.54 -9.07
C ASN A 67 7.42 13.03 -9.23
N ILE A 68 8.04 12.54 -8.16
CA ILE A 68 9.35 11.88 -8.23
C ILE A 68 9.26 10.63 -9.11
N PHE A 69 8.23 9.80 -8.93
CA PHE A 69 8.01 8.62 -9.76
C PHE A 69 7.79 8.98 -11.23
N GLU A 70 6.95 9.96 -11.52
CA GLU A 70 6.72 10.42 -12.90
C GLU A 70 8.03 10.84 -13.59
N LYS A 71 8.88 11.60 -12.92
CA LYS A 71 10.21 11.97 -13.44
C LYS A 71 11.12 10.75 -13.63
N ALA A 72 11.09 9.80 -12.71
CA ALA A 72 11.91 8.58 -12.78
C ALA A 72 11.49 7.67 -13.97
N THR A 73 10.25 7.80 -14.46
CA THR A 73 9.78 7.03 -15.64
C THR A 73 10.52 7.38 -16.93
N GLU A 74 11.28 8.45 -16.99
CA GLU A 74 12.17 8.75 -18.11
C GLU A 74 13.26 7.66 -18.28
N LYS A 75 13.66 7.02 -17.18
CA LYS A 75 14.76 6.06 -17.13
C LYS A 75 14.31 4.62 -16.86
N ALA A 76 13.29 4.42 -15.99
CA ALA A 76 12.88 3.11 -15.51
C ALA A 76 11.36 2.98 -15.40
N ASN A 77 10.87 1.76 -15.29
CA ASN A 77 9.51 1.49 -14.83
C ASN A 77 9.47 1.54 -13.31
N ILE A 78 8.41 2.08 -12.73
CA ILE A 78 8.23 2.18 -11.28
C ILE A 78 7.12 1.25 -10.83
N ILE A 79 7.41 0.42 -9.85
CA ILE A 79 6.44 -0.48 -9.21
C ILE A 79 6.31 -0.04 -7.76
N LEU A 80 5.24 0.68 -7.45
CA LEU A 80 4.92 1.06 -6.08
C LEU A 80 4.09 -0.04 -5.42
N ILE A 81 4.61 -0.60 -4.34
CA ILE A 81 3.83 -1.42 -3.41
C ILE A 81 3.45 -0.53 -2.23
N ASN A 82 2.20 -0.08 -2.21
CA ASN A 82 1.65 0.65 -1.08
C ASN A 82 1.01 -0.34 -0.11
N ASP A 83 1.68 -0.60 1.00
CA ASP A 83 1.15 -1.45 2.06
C ASP A 83 0.15 -0.65 2.90
N ILE A 84 -1.13 -0.92 2.65
CA ILE A 84 -2.27 -0.27 3.30
C ILE A 84 -2.87 -1.13 4.42
N ALA A 85 -2.08 -1.97 5.08
CA ALA A 85 -2.58 -2.88 6.12
C ALA A 85 -3.29 -2.15 7.26
N TYR A 86 -2.96 -0.88 7.51
CA TYR A 86 -3.55 -0.05 8.55
C TYR A 86 -4.52 1.02 8.04
N ILE A 87 -5.02 0.90 6.82
CA ILE A 87 -5.91 1.89 6.17
C ILE A 87 -7.14 2.25 7.00
N ASP A 88 -7.64 1.32 7.80
CA ASP A 88 -8.82 1.50 8.63
C ASP A 88 -8.56 2.33 9.90
N PHE A 89 -7.30 2.59 10.23
CA PHE A 89 -6.87 3.48 11.31
C PHE A 89 -6.55 4.90 10.81
N ASP A 90 -6.68 5.14 9.51
CA ASP A 90 -6.49 6.44 8.90
C ASP A 90 -7.54 7.45 9.40
N ASP A 91 -7.08 8.51 10.04
CA ASP A 91 -7.92 9.56 10.63
C ASP A 91 -8.22 10.73 9.67
N ARG A 92 -7.81 10.63 8.40
CA ARG A 92 -8.20 11.60 7.36
C ARG A 92 -9.72 11.69 7.29
N ASN A 93 -10.23 12.89 7.08
CA ASN A 93 -11.65 13.07 6.79
C ASN A 93 -12.03 12.49 5.40
N GLU A 94 -13.33 12.41 5.09
CA GLU A 94 -13.80 11.76 3.86
C GLU A 94 -13.36 12.48 2.57
N GLU A 95 -13.16 13.81 2.62
CA GLU A 95 -12.65 14.58 1.48
C GLU A 95 -11.17 14.27 1.24
N GLU A 96 -10.35 14.27 2.27
CA GLU A 96 -8.95 13.87 2.20
C GLU A 96 -8.77 12.43 1.75
N LYS A 97 -9.59 11.49 2.24
CA LYS A 97 -9.59 10.10 1.77
C LYS A 97 -9.96 9.99 0.30
N LYS A 98 -10.88 10.82 -0.17
CA LYS A 98 -11.26 10.90 -1.59
C LYS A 98 -10.11 11.48 -2.41
N GLU A 99 -9.47 12.54 -1.94
CA GLU A 99 -8.30 13.13 -2.58
C GLU A 99 -7.16 12.13 -2.67
N TYR A 100 -6.81 11.47 -1.57
CA TYR A 100 -5.82 10.40 -1.53
C TYR A 100 -6.07 9.34 -2.61
N ARG A 101 -7.29 8.80 -2.69
CA ARG A 101 -7.64 7.79 -3.72
C ARG A 101 -7.51 8.33 -5.14
N ASN A 102 -7.74 9.62 -5.35
CA ASN A 102 -7.65 10.25 -6.66
C ASN A 102 -6.20 10.52 -7.12
N LEU A 103 -5.24 10.59 -6.19
CA LEU A 103 -3.82 10.81 -6.52
C LEU A 103 -3.25 9.74 -7.47
N PHE A 104 -3.73 8.53 -7.37
CA PHE A 104 -3.23 7.39 -8.17
C PHE A 104 -3.90 7.25 -9.54
N LYS A 105 -4.75 8.21 -9.91
CA LYS A 105 -5.37 8.22 -11.24
C LYS A 105 -4.46 8.91 -12.24
N ASN A 106 -4.51 8.44 -13.50
CA ASN A 106 -3.81 9.04 -14.64
C ASN A 106 -2.28 9.14 -14.49
N LEU A 107 -1.68 8.21 -13.79
CA LEU A 107 -0.23 8.07 -13.74
C LEU A 107 0.31 7.53 -15.08
N SER A 108 1.61 7.74 -15.33
CA SER A 108 2.33 7.21 -16.49
C SER A 108 2.09 5.70 -16.64
N SER A 109 2.04 5.22 -17.89
CA SER A 109 1.94 3.79 -18.19
C SER A 109 3.14 2.96 -17.69
N LYS A 110 4.24 3.63 -17.34
CA LYS A 110 5.42 3.03 -16.72
C LYS A 110 5.31 2.93 -15.19
N ILE A 111 4.19 3.34 -14.60
CA ILE A 111 3.94 3.21 -13.17
C ILE A 111 2.88 2.14 -12.93
N LEU A 112 3.25 1.11 -12.16
CA LEU A 112 2.34 0.12 -11.59
C LEU A 112 2.19 0.39 -10.10
N VAL A 113 0.98 0.67 -9.65
CA VAL A 113 0.67 0.79 -8.22
C VAL A 113 -0.01 -0.48 -7.74
N ILE A 114 0.49 -1.08 -6.66
CA ILE A 114 -0.05 -2.26 -6.02
C ILE A 114 -0.42 -1.90 -4.59
N PHE A 115 -1.72 -1.88 -4.27
CA PHE A 115 -2.18 -1.76 -2.90
C PHE A 115 -2.20 -3.14 -2.25
N ALA A 116 -1.43 -3.31 -1.17
CA ALA A 116 -1.41 -4.53 -0.38
C ALA A 116 -2.34 -4.36 0.84
N PHE A 117 -3.51 -4.96 0.78
CA PHE A 117 -4.54 -4.93 1.82
C PHE A 117 -4.50 -6.20 2.68
N SER A 118 -4.74 -6.07 3.99
CA SER A 118 -4.74 -7.19 4.93
C SER A 118 -5.94 -7.14 5.87
N LEU A 119 -6.62 -8.27 6.02
CA LEU A 119 -7.68 -8.44 7.03
C LEU A 119 -7.11 -8.66 8.44
N SER A 120 -5.81 -8.92 8.55
CA SER A 120 -5.15 -9.19 9.85
C SER A 120 -5.32 -8.05 10.84
N LYS A 121 -5.33 -6.79 10.35
CA LYS A 121 -5.47 -5.58 11.16
C LYS A 121 -6.90 -5.03 11.10
N SER A 122 -7.45 -4.90 9.91
CA SER A 122 -8.78 -4.33 9.66
C SER A 122 -9.92 -5.06 10.35
N LEU A 123 -9.82 -6.39 10.47
CA LEU A 123 -10.84 -7.24 11.10
C LEU A 123 -10.28 -8.08 12.26
N THR A 124 -9.14 -7.71 12.82
CA THR A 124 -8.46 -8.45 13.90
C THR A 124 -8.32 -9.96 13.62
N SER A 125 -8.35 -10.34 12.34
CA SER A 125 -8.39 -11.75 11.88
C SER A 125 -7.00 -12.26 11.50
N TYR A 126 -5.99 -11.94 12.30
CA TYR A 126 -4.58 -12.22 12.03
C TYR A 126 -4.29 -13.68 11.64
N GLY A 127 -4.91 -14.63 12.33
CA GLY A 127 -4.71 -16.07 12.11
C GLY A 127 -5.30 -16.61 10.81
N LEU A 128 -6.24 -15.92 10.18
CA LEU A 128 -6.90 -16.40 8.95
C LEU A 128 -6.06 -16.23 7.67
N ARG A 129 -5.00 -15.43 7.72
CA ARG A 129 -4.06 -15.20 6.60
C ARG A 129 -4.74 -14.78 5.30
N VAL A 130 -5.67 -13.83 5.37
CA VAL A 130 -6.42 -13.30 4.22
C VAL A 130 -6.04 -11.85 3.96
N GLY A 131 -5.81 -11.52 2.70
CA GLY A 131 -5.54 -10.19 2.20
C GLY A 131 -5.86 -10.10 0.71
N ALA A 132 -5.63 -8.95 0.12
CA ALA A 132 -5.83 -8.72 -1.30
C ALA A 132 -4.74 -7.82 -1.85
N GLN A 133 -4.41 -8.01 -3.13
CA GLN A 133 -3.61 -7.09 -3.91
C GLN A 133 -4.49 -6.44 -4.96
N LEU A 134 -4.44 -5.12 -5.05
CA LEU A 134 -5.18 -4.33 -6.04
C LEU A 134 -4.16 -3.59 -6.89
N ALA A 135 -4.13 -3.89 -8.19
CA ALA A 135 -3.20 -3.26 -9.12
C ALA A 135 -3.89 -2.13 -9.91
N LEU A 136 -3.20 -1.02 -10.05
CA LEU A 136 -3.58 0.11 -10.91
C LEU A 136 -2.45 0.42 -11.88
N SER A 137 -2.76 0.51 -13.15
CA SER A 137 -1.89 1.04 -14.20
C SER A 137 -2.76 1.60 -15.33
N SER A 138 -2.25 2.57 -16.07
CA SER A 138 -2.88 3.04 -17.30
C SER A 138 -2.60 2.10 -18.49
N ASP A 139 -1.68 1.15 -18.37
CA ASP A 139 -1.43 0.09 -19.35
C ASP A 139 -2.19 -1.19 -18.97
N LYS A 140 -3.21 -1.51 -19.79
CA LYS A 140 -4.02 -2.72 -19.61
C LYS A 140 -3.21 -4.02 -19.67
N LYS A 141 -2.15 -4.07 -20.47
CA LYS A 141 -1.31 -5.27 -20.59
C LYS A 141 -0.57 -5.57 -19.29
N VAL A 142 -0.07 -4.52 -18.61
CA VAL A 142 0.57 -4.66 -17.30
C VAL A 142 -0.38 -5.25 -16.27
N ILE A 143 -1.66 -4.83 -16.29
CA ILE A 143 -2.68 -5.39 -15.38
C ILE A 143 -2.97 -6.86 -15.70
N GLU A 144 -3.12 -7.21 -16.98
CA GLU A 144 -3.34 -8.59 -17.41
C GLU A 144 -2.15 -9.51 -17.03
N GLU A 145 -0.93 -9.03 -17.17
CA GLU A 145 0.28 -9.77 -16.78
C GLU A 145 0.36 -9.94 -15.25
N PHE A 146 0.08 -8.86 -14.50
CA PHE A 146 0.01 -8.92 -13.03
C PHE A 146 -1.01 -9.96 -12.56
N GLU A 147 -2.21 -9.98 -13.11
CA GLU A 147 -3.25 -10.94 -12.77
C GLU A 147 -2.82 -12.38 -13.06
N LYS A 148 -2.27 -12.64 -14.26
CA LYS A 148 -1.79 -13.97 -14.66
C LYS A 148 -0.65 -14.45 -13.75
N ALA A 149 0.34 -13.60 -13.48
CA ALA A 149 1.48 -13.94 -12.63
C ALA A 149 1.06 -14.28 -11.20
N ASN A 150 0.16 -13.48 -10.62
CA ASN A 150 -0.36 -13.72 -9.28
C ASN A 150 -1.25 -14.97 -9.21
N SER A 151 -2.09 -15.21 -10.21
CA SER A 151 -2.91 -16.43 -10.30
C SER A 151 -2.03 -17.67 -10.38
N TYR A 152 -0.98 -17.65 -11.21
CA TYR A 152 -0.02 -18.74 -11.32
C TYR A 152 0.74 -18.98 -9.99
N SER A 153 1.25 -17.91 -9.39
CA SER A 153 1.97 -17.98 -8.12
C SER A 153 1.09 -18.51 -6.97
N CYS A 154 -0.14 -18.01 -6.88
CA CYS A 154 -1.11 -18.49 -5.90
C CYS A 154 -1.40 -19.98 -6.11
N ARG A 155 -1.66 -20.39 -7.35
CA ARG A 155 -1.96 -21.80 -7.66
C ARG A 155 -0.81 -22.73 -7.38
N SER A 156 0.43 -22.32 -7.61
CA SER A 156 1.62 -23.16 -7.43
C SER A 156 2.08 -23.26 -5.98
N THR A 157 1.78 -22.27 -5.12
CA THR A 157 2.25 -22.25 -3.72
C THR A 157 1.25 -22.82 -2.73
N TRP A 158 0.00 -22.39 -2.74
CA TRP A 158 -1.03 -22.84 -1.78
C TRP A 158 -2.38 -23.15 -2.40
N SER A 159 -2.48 -23.13 -3.72
CA SER A 159 -3.66 -23.47 -4.50
C SER A 159 -4.84 -22.49 -4.35
N ASN A 160 -5.20 -22.11 -3.13
CA ASN A 160 -6.23 -21.09 -2.83
C ASN A 160 -6.05 -20.57 -1.40
N ILE A 161 -6.64 -19.42 -1.12
CA ILE A 161 -6.66 -18.82 0.21
C ILE A 161 -7.80 -19.41 1.07
N SER A 162 -7.81 -19.08 2.39
CA SER A 162 -8.82 -19.55 3.33
C SER A 162 -10.23 -19.16 2.90
N ARG A 163 -11.05 -20.14 2.49
CA ARG A 163 -12.47 -19.92 2.14
C ARG A 163 -13.26 -19.37 3.33
N GLY A 164 -12.99 -19.84 4.54
CA GLY A 164 -13.64 -19.35 5.75
C GLY A 164 -13.42 -17.87 5.98
N GLY A 165 -12.17 -17.41 5.81
CA GLY A 165 -11.83 -15.99 5.92
C GLY A 165 -12.46 -15.12 4.84
N MET A 166 -12.47 -15.59 3.58
CA MET A 166 -13.15 -14.87 2.49
C MET A 166 -14.67 -14.77 2.75
N LYS A 167 -15.30 -15.86 3.19
CA LYS A 167 -16.72 -15.90 3.49
C LYS A 167 -17.09 -14.95 4.63
N MET A 168 -16.30 -14.98 5.71
CA MET A 168 -16.47 -14.05 6.83
C MET A 168 -16.42 -12.59 6.35
N PHE A 169 -15.40 -12.22 5.58
CA PHE A 169 -15.26 -10.88 5.04
C PHE A 169 -16.46 -10.49 4.18
N SER A 170 -16.85 -11.34 3.24
CA SER A 170 -17.99 -11.08 2.35
C SER A 170 -19.30 -10.92 3.15
N ASP A 171 -19.54 -11.77 4.15
CA ASP A 171 -20.75 -11.71 4.97
C ASP A 171 -20.83 -10.44 5.81
N ILE A 172 -19.68 -9.89 6.22
CA ILE A 172 -19.66 -8.63 6.96
C ILE A 172 -19.85 -7.44 6.01
N VAL A 173 -19.09 -7.38 4.93
CA VAL A 173 -19.04 -6.20 4.06
C VAL A 173 -20.29 -6.06 3.19
N LEU A 174 -20.90 -7.18 2.78
CA LEU A 174 -22.11 -7.19 1.95
C LEU A 174 -23.40 -7.09 2.77
N ASN A 175 -23.34 -7.16 4.09
CA ASN A 175 -24.49 -6.98 4.97
C ASN A 175 -24.44 -5.59 5.60
N GLU A 176 -25.40 -4.74 5.30
CA GLU A 176 -25.41 -3.33 5.74
C GLU A 176 -25.37 -3.18 7.27
N GLU A 177 -26.13 -4.01 8.00
CA GLU A 177 -26.19 -3.95 9.46
C GLU A 177 -24.84 -4.37 10.08
N LYS A 178 -24.26 -5.48 9.63
CA LYS A 178 -22.95 -5.95 10.11
C LYS A 178 -21.84 -4.96 9.77
N TYR A 179 -21.87 -4.40 8.54
CA TYR A 179 -20.89 -3.42 8.13
C TYR A 179 -20.98 -2.12 8.93
N LYS A 180 -22.21 -1.70 9.30
CA LYS A 180 -22.43 -0.56 10.18
C LYS A 180 -21.84 -0.82 11.56
N LEU A 181 -22.15 -1.96 12.20
CA LEU A 181 -21.60 -2.36 13.48
C LEU A 181 -20.07 -2.43 13.47
N LEU A 182 -19.50 -3.00 12.43
CA LEU A 182 -18.04 -3.03 12.26
C LEU A 182 -17.44 -1.62 12.22
N LYS A 183 -18.06 -0.68 11.50
CA LYS A 183 -17.56 0.70 11.44
C LYS A 183 -17.65 1.42 12.79
N GLU A 184 -18.74 1.22 13.51
CA GLU A 184 -18.95 1.81 14.85
C GLU A 184 -17.92 1.27 15.85
N GLU A 185 -17.71 -0.04 15.90
CA GLU A 185 -16.72 -0.68 16.76
C GLU A 185 -15.29 -0.24 16.41
N ARG A 186 -14.95 -0.19 15.13
CA ARG A 186 -13.65 0.27 14.64
C ARG A 186 -13.38 1.71 15.06
N GLU A 187 -14.36 2.59 14.90
CA GLU A 187 -14.21 4.00 15.29
C GLU A 187 -13.98 4.15 16.79
N MET A 188 -14.68 3.39 17.62
CA MET A 188 -14.46 3.34 19.07
C MET A 188 -13.01 2.96 19.39
N TYR A 189 -12.47 1.91 18.79
CA TYR A 189 -11.08 1.49 19.01
C TYR A 189 -10.07 2.49 18.45
N ARG A 190 -10.35 3.10 17.29
CA ARG A 190 -9.50 4.13 16.72
C ARG A 190 -9.33 5.31 17.66
N LEU A 191 -10.42 5.80 18.24
CA LEU A 191 -10.41 6.89 19.22
C LEU A 191 -9.63 6.50 20.48
N LEU A 192 -9.84 5.28 20.99
CA LEU A 192 -9.12 4.78 22.17
C LEU A 192 -7.61 4.65 21.92
N ILE A 193 -7.20 4.22 20.72
CA ILE A 193 -5.78 4.13 20.34
C ILE A 193 -5.19 5.54 20.27
N LYS A 194 -5.91 6.50 19.68
CA LYS A 194 -5.46 7.89 19.59
C LYS A 194 -5.25 8.50 20.97
N GLU A 195 -6.22 8.35 21.88
CA GLU A 195 -6.12 8.82 23.28
C GLU A 195 -4.89 8.28 24.02
N ARG A 196 -4.45 7.08 23.68
CA ARG A 196 -3.27 6.45 24.30
C ARG A 196 -1.95 6.81 23.63
N ALA A 197 -1.98 7.32 22.42
CA ALA A 197 -0.79 7.74 21.67
C ALA A 197 -0.38 9.19 21.95
N ASP A 198 -1.34 10.04 22.33
CA ASP A 198 -1.16 11.43 22.79
C ASP A 198 -0.68 11.47 24.26
#